data_a4355427573a459e46ef7f4b27b00295
#
_entry.id   a4355427573a459e46ef7f4b27b00295
#
_cell.length_a   1.000
_cell.length_b   1.000
_cell.length_c   1.000
_cell.angle_alpha   90.00
_cell.angle_beta   90.00
_cell.angle_gamma   90.00
#
_symmetry.space_group_name_H-M   'P 1'
#
loop_
_entity.id
_entity.type
_entity.pdbx_description
1 polymer ?
#
loop_
_entity_poly.entity_id
_entity_poly.type
_entity_poly.pdbx_seq_one_letter_code
_entity_poly.pdbx_strand_id
1 'polypeptide(L)'
;EDYVVEIDRESGEVVWELNAADLIGKEDGQSASIATDGSDEIDWFHNNSLWYDEKNDLVLLSARHKDAIIAIHKSDKSLAWILGDPANWNGVDKKYFTPTGDDFEWQYAQHQITMLDNGDIMMFDNGTAKVKLSDNDNRVSGDDIYSRAVVYHINTDDMTIEQVFEYGKERGPQWYSDWISGVISLDGTKDQLWITAGANLYDEENNRYDHYPTDMMKQGLIKRTHIDQVSNGTLAYEILISGDTYASLTYRSLRLPLYTEGATLDVNAKGELLGTLGETATADYTADLENAAALPEGWAFTLDDAKFSLKGAYTTDKASDALEDAYVILVSGDETKAYALTQYGTAG
;
A
#
# COMPACT_ATOMS: atom_id res chain seq x y z
N GLU A 1 -10.55 -16.36 6.08
CA GLU A 1 -11.20 -16.57 4.77
C GLU A 1 -11.13 -15.27 3.97
N ASP A 2 -10.72 -15.36 2.70
CA ASP A 2 -10.60 -14.20 1.80
C ASP A 2 -11.83 -14.11 0.92
N TYR A 3 -12.67 -13.13 1.21
CA TYR A 3 -13.84 -12.78 0.41
C TYR A 3 -13.57 -11.55 -0.43
N VAL A 4 -14.07 -11.57 -1.67
CA VAL A 4 -14.18 -10.41 -2.54
C VAL A 4 -15.64 -10.11 -2.71
N VAL A 5 -16.03 -8.85 -2.49
CA VAL A 5 -17.43 -8.42 -2.57
C VAL A 5 -17.56 -7.18 -3.46
N GLU A 6 -18.63 -7.13 -4.22
CA GLU A 6 -19.08 -5.92 -4.90
C GLU A 6 -20.28 -5.37 -4.14
N ILE A 7 -20.22 -4.10 -3.79
CA ILE A 7 -21.26 -3.42 -3.04
C ILE A 7 -21.89 -2.35 -3.94
N ASP A 8 -23.18 -2.40 -4.09
CA ASP A 8 -23.90 -1.32 -4.75
C ASP A 8 -23.80 -0.03 -3.93
N ARG A 9 -23.32 1.03 -4.58
CA ARG A 9 -22.99 2.28 -3.89
C ARG A 9 -24.22 3.02 -3.34
N GLU A 10 -25.37 2.85 -3.96
CA GLU A 10 -26.59 3.57 -3.57
C GLU A 10 -27.34 2.84 -2.47
N SER A 11 -27.48 1.51 -2.60
CA SER A 11 -28.22 0.69 -1.63
C SER A 11 -27.37 0.20 -0.47
N GLY A 12 -26.02 0.08 -0.67
CA GLY A 12 -25.11 -0.55 0.28
C GLY A 12 -25.23 -2.08 0.31
N GLU A 13 -25.98 -2.68 -0.61
CA GLU A 13 -26.16 -4.13 -0.67
C GLU A 13 -24.99 -4.80 -1.39
N VAL A 14 -24.62 -6.00 -0.93
CA VAL A 14 -23.68 -6.88 -1.65
C VAL A 14 -24.39 -7.46 -2.86
N VAL A 15 -23.91 -7.11 -4.06
CA VAL A 15 -24.50 -7.56 -5.34
C VAL A 15 -23.71 -8.69 -6.00
N TRP A 16 -22.48 -8.89 -5.59
CA TRP A 16 -21.64 -10.02 -6.00
C TRP A 16 -20.63 -10.34 -4.89
N GLU A 17 -20.33 -11.61 -4.69
CA GLU A 17 -19.32 -12.06 -3.74
C GLU A 17 -18.58 -13.30 -4.24
N LEU A 18 -17.36 -13.49 -3.79
CA LEU A 18 -16.54 -14.65 -4.07
C LEU A 18 -15.73 -15.01 -2.84
N ASN A 19 -15.72 -16.28 -2.46
CA ASN A 19 -14.75 -16.81 -1.50
C ASN A 19 -13.58 -17.42 -2.28
N ALA A 20 -12.37 -16.90 -2.08
CA ALA A 20 -11.19 -17.41 -2.78
C ALA A 20 -10.94 -18.90 -2.52
N ALA A 21 -11.33 -19.41 -1.35
CA ALA A 21 -11.17 -20.82 -1.00
C ALA A 21 -12.03 -21.78 -1.84
N ASP A 22 -13.07 -21.29 -2.51
CA ASP A 22 -13.90 -22.10 -3.39
C ASP A 22 -13.21 -22.39 -4.74
N LEU A 23 -12.19 -21.60 -5.08
CA LEU A 23 -11.47 -21.69 -6.35
C LEU A 23 -10.08 -22.31 -6.21
N ILE A 24 -9.39 -21.94 -5.15
CA ILE A 24 -7.97 -22.27 -4.92
C ILE A 24 -7.85 -23.00 -3.61
N GLY A 25 -7.21 -24.18 -3.61
CA GLY A 25 -6.89 -24.90 -2.38
C GLY A 25 -5.98 -24.07 -1.45
N LYS A 26 -6.28 -24.09 -0.17
CA LYS A 26 -5.47 -23.35 0.82
C LYS A 26 -4.00 -23.77 0.80
N GLU A 27 -3.74 -25.05 0.55
CA GLU A 27 -2.39 -25.63 0.53
C GLU A 27 -1.67 -25.48 -0.83
N ASP A 28 -2.38 -25.02 -1.88
CA ASP A 28 -1.80 -24.85 -3.20
C ASP A 28 -0.97 -23.55 -3.28
N GLY A 29 0.21 -23.62 -3.87
CA GLY A 29 1.01 -22.45 -4.23
C GLY A 29 1.46 -21.59 -3.05
N GLN A 30 1.67 -22.16 -1.87
CA GLN A 30 2.08 -21.37 -0.69
C GLN A 30 3.49 -20.83 -0.83
N SER A 31 3.61 -19.53 -0.68
CA SER A 31 4.88 -18.79 -0.67
C SER A 31 5.58 -18.87 0.69
N ALA A 32 6.91 -18.80 0.68
CA ALA A 32 7.71 -18.62 1.89
C ALA A 32 7.57 -17.21 2.50
N SER A 33 6.86 -16.31 1.83
CA SER A 33 6.53 -14.98 2.37
C SER A 33 5.44 -15.03 3.45
N ILE A 34 4.78 -16.17 3.64
CA ILE A 34 3.80 -16.36 4.71
C ILE A 34 4.48 -16.13 6.06
N ALA A 35 3.97 -15.16 6.82
CA ALA A 35 4.37 -14.98 8.20
C ALA A 35 3.69 -16.06 9.05
N THR A 36 4.49 -16.89 9.69
CA THR A 36 4.00 -17.79 10.73
C THR A 36 4.22 -17.09 12.08
N ASP A 37 3.18 -16.49 12.61
CA ASP A 37 3.20 -15.84 13.93
C ASP A 37 3.04 -16.83 15.10
N GLY A 38 2.97 -18.11 14.76
CA GLY A 38 2.73 -19.20 15.74
C GLY A 38 1.26 -19.39 16.10
N SER A 39 0.34 -18.69 15.43
CA SER A 39 -1.09 -18.95 15.52
C SER A 39 -1.49 -20.16 14.67
N ASP A 40 -2.59 -20.81 15.04
CA ASP A 40 -3.20 -21.88 14.23
C ASP A 40 -3.92 -21.31 12.98
N GLU A 41 -4.02 -19.98 12.87
CA GLU A 41 -4.65 -19.29 11.74
C GLU A 41 -3.56 -18.82 10.78
N ILE A 42 -3.51 -19.42 9.60
CA ILE A 42 -2.60 -19.03 8.52
C ILE A 42 -3.31 -18.03 7.61
N ASP A 43 -2.71 -16.88 7.41
CA ASP A 43 -3.08 -15.96 6.33
C ASP A 43 -2.65 -16.55 4.99
N TRP A 44 -3.47 -17.43 4.44
CA TRP A 44 -3.11 -18.33 3.36
C TRP A 44 -3.16 -17.70 1.97
N PHE A 45 -3.90 -16.58 1.79
CA PHE A 45 -4.11 -15.95 0.50
C PHE A 45 -3.58 -14.51 0.47
N HIS A 46 -3.98 -13.69 1.42
CA HIS A 46 -3.56 -12.31 1.56
C HIS A 46 -3.80 -11.48 0.31
N ASN A 47 -5.08 -11.30 -0.06
CA ASN A 47 -5.44 -10.46 -1.20
C ASN A 47 -5.16 -8.98 -0.90
N ASN A 48 -4.13 -8.42 -1.49
CA ASN A 48 -3.69 -7.06 -1.21
C ASN A 48 -4.07 -6.04 -2.30
N SER A 49 -4.53 -6.49 -3.45
CA SER A 49 -5.09 -5.63 -4.49
C SER A 49 -6.00 -6.39 -5.44
N LEU A 50 -6.88 -5.63 -6.07
CA LEU A 50 -7.86 -6.11 -7.01
C LEU A 50 -7.90 -5.19 -8.22
N TRP A 51 -8.08 -5.79 -9.41
CA TRP A 51 -8.36 -5.07 -10.65
C TRP A 51 -9.56 -5.71 -11.35
N TYR A 52 -10.43 -4.89 -11.92
CA TYR A 52 -11.52 -5.37 -12.76
C TYR A 52 -11.25 -5.00 -14.22
N ASP A 53 -11.05 -6.01 -15.05
CA ASP A 53 -10.98 -5.88 -16.51
C ASP A 53 -12.39 -6.04 -17.09
N GLU A 54 -13.07 -4.91 -17.24
CA GLU A 54 -14.43 -4.87 -17.76
C GLU A 54 -14.54 -5.43 -19.18
N LYS A 55 -13.51 -5.24 -20.00
CA LYS A 55 -13.51 -5.70 -21.41
C LYS A 55 -13.58 -7.22 -21.54
N ASN A 56 -12.89 -7.93 -20.65
CA ASN A 56 -12.79 -9.39 -20.66
C ASN A 56 -13.62 -10.04 -19.54
N ASP A 57 -14.38 -9.26 -18.77
CA ASP A 57 -15.18 -9.70 -17.62
C ASP A 57 -14.34 -10.45 -16.57
N LEU A 58 -13.13 -9.96 -16.30
CA LEU A 58 -12.19 -10.60 -15.37
C LEU A 58 -11.98 -9.78 -14.10
N VAL A 59 -12.09 -10.45 -12.96
CA VAL A 59 -11.63 -9.95 -11.67
C VAL A 59 -10.25 -10.55 -11.41
N LEU A 60 -9.24 -9.71 -11.28
CA LEU A 60 -7.87 -10.09 -10.99
C LEU A 60 -7.59 -9.86 -9.51
N LEU A 61 -7.11 -10.89 -8.82
CA LEU A 61 -6.76 -10.87 -7.40
C LEU A 61 -5.25 -11.02 -7.23
N SER A 62 -4.62 -10.13 -6.48
CA SER A 62 -3.22 -10.27 -6.09
C SER A 62 -3.10 -11.08 -4.82
N ALA A 63 -2.86 -12.36 -4.95
CA ALA A 63 -2.68 -13.29 -3.83
C ALA A 63 -1.20 -13.28 -3.39
N ARG A 64 -0.88 -12.43 -2.40
CA ARG A 64 0.50 -12.24 -1.92
C ARG A 64 1.14 -13.55 -1.45
N HIS A 65 0.42 -14.33 -0.65
CA HIS A 65 0.93 -15.57 -0.08
C HIS A 65 0.84 -16.79 -1.02
N LYS A 66 0.52 -16.51 -2.29
CA LYS A 66 0.57 -17.46 -3.41
C LYS A 66 1.60 -17.08 -4.47
N ASP A 67 2.25 -15.90 -4.32
CA ASP A 67 3.13 -15.32 -5.35
C ASP A 67 2.45 -15.30 -6.72
N ALA A 68 1.16 -14.98 -6.75
CA ALA A 68 0.36 -15.11 -7.95
C ALA A 68 -0.74 -14.06 -8.10
N ILE A 69 -1.14 -13.84 -9.36
CA ILE A 69 -2.38 -13.17 -9.70
C ILE A 69 -3.37 -14.23 -10.15
N ILE A 70 -4.56 -14.22 -9.59
CA ILE A 70 -5.65 -15.13 -9.90
C ILE A 70 -6.70 -14.36 -10.68
N ALA A 71 -6.97 -14.75 -11.91
CA ALA A 71 -8.02 -14.16 -12.73
C ALA A 71 -9.28 -15.04 -12.75
N ILE A 72 -10.42 -14.42 -12.59
CA ILE A 72 -11.71 -15.05 -12.40
C ILE A 72 -12.73 -14.38 -13.31
N HIS A 73 -13.50 -15.16 -14.05
CA HIS A 73 -14.64 -14.64 -14.77
C HIS A 73 -15.71 -14.14 -13.77
N LYS A 74 -16.04 -12.84 -13.84
CA LYS A 74 -17.00 -12.24 -12.91
C LYS A 74 -18.40 -12.86 -13.06
N SER A 75 -18.80 -13.16 -14.28
CA SER A 75 -20.13 -13.65 -14.62
C SER A 75 -20.49 -15.00 -13.99
N ASP A 76 -19.55 -15.96 -13.99
CA ASP A 76 -19.79 -17.33 -13.52
C ASP A 76 -18.88 -17.78 -12.39
N LYS A 77 -17.97 -16.89 -11.92
CA LYS A 77 -16.99 -17.13 -10.87
C LYS A 77 -16.00 -18.24 -11.16
N SER A 78 -15.84 -18.63 -12.44
CA SER A 78 -14.88 -19.66 -12.83
C SER A 78 -13.46 -19.10 -12.92
N LEU A 79 -12.47 -19.97 -12.64
CA LEU A 79 -11.05 -19.63 -12.81
C LEU A 79 -10.73 -19.42 -14.29
N ALA A 80 -10.24 -18.23 -14.64
CA ALA A 80 -9.76 -17.94 -15.99
C ALA A 80 -8.31 -18.40 -16.18
N TRP A 81 -7.39 -17.91 -15.33
CA TRP A 81 -5.97 -18.24 -15.38
C TRP A 81 -5.25 -17.84 -14.07
N ILE A 82 -4.03 -18.36 -13.92
CA ILE A 82 -3.11 -18.03 -12.82
C ILE A 82 -1.79 -17.52 -13.41
N LEU A 83 -1.38 -16.31 -13.02
CA LEU A 83 -0.08 -15.74 -13.34
C LEU A 83 0.83 -15.86 -12.12
N GLY A 84 1.73 -16.81 -12.14
CA GLY A 84 2.69 -17.15 -11.10
C GLY A 84 3.47 -18.38 -11.53
N ASP A 85 4.58 -18.68 -10.86
CA ASP A 85 5.43 -19.81 -11.19
C ASP A 85 4.65 -21.12 -11.07
N PRO A 86 4.41 -21.87 -12.19
CA PRO A 86 3.68 -23.14 -12.14
C PRO A 86 4.33 -24.19 -11.23
N ALA A 87 5.64 -24.10 -11.01
CA ALA A 87 6.36 -25.02 -10.13
C ALA A 87 5.95 -24.88 -8.64
N ASN A 88 5.36 -23.75 -8.26
CA ASN A 88 4.87 -23.54 -6.91
C ASN A 88 3.52 -24.22 -6.64
N TRP A 89 2.84 -24.70 -7.67
CA TRP A 89 1.48 -25.24 -7.57
C TRP A 89 1.47 -26.76 -7.72
N ASN A 90 0.81 -27.43 -6.80
CA ASN A 90 0.68 -28.90 -6.82
C ASN A 90 -0.43 -29.33 -7.77
N GLY A 91 -0.11 -29.36 -9.05
CA GLY A 91 -0.92 -30.04 -10.03
C GLY A 91 -2.21 -29.39 -10.43
N VAL A 92 -2.50 -29.58 -11.70
CA VAL A 92 -3.73 -29.99 -12.29
C VAL A 92 -4.62 -28.89 -12.84
N ASP A 93 -4.87 -28.94 -14.12
CA ASP A 93 -5.96 -28.29 -14.89
C ASP A 93 -6.14 -26.77 -14.69
N LYS A 94 -5.18 -26.13 -14.02
CA LYS A 94 -5.15 -24.69 -13.86
C LYS A 94 -4.41 -24.09 -15.04
N LYS A 95 -4.91 -22.99 -15.56
CA LYS A 95 -4.35 -22.33 -16.73
C LYS A 95 -3.19 -21.45 -16.29
N TYR A 96 -1.98 -21.93 -16.50
CA TYR A 96 -0.74 -21.20 -16.24
C TYR A 96 -0.13 -20.68 -17.53
N PHE A 97 0.63 -19.59 -17.41
CA PHE A 97 1.40 -19.06 -18.51
C PHE A 97 2.77 -19.72 -18.63
N THR A 98 3.24 -19.83 -19.86
CA THR A 98 4.60 -20.28 -20.19
C THR A 98 5.47 -19.06 -20.47
N PRO A 99 6.57 -18.84 -19.72
CA PRO A 99 7.48 -17.73 -19.96
C PRO A 99 8.11 -17.77 -21.35
N THR A 100 8.27 -16.60 -21.94
CA THR A 100 8.99 -16.35 -23.18
C THR A 100 10.05 -15.27 -22.94
N GLY A 101 11.14 -15.29 -23.74
CA GLY A 101 12.28 -14.39 -23.54
C GLY A 101 13.32 -14.96 -22.58
N ASP A 102 14.56 -14.47 -22.71
CA ASP A 102 15.72 -15.01 -21.97
C ASP A 102 15.88 -14.41 -20.56
N ASP A 103 15.28 -13.24 -20.30
CA ASP A 103 15.43 -12.47 -19.03
C ASP A 103 14.15 -12.50 -18.18
N PHE A 104 13.29 -13.50 -18.34
CA PHE A 104 12.04 -13.61 -17.60
C PHE A 104 12.28 -14.04 -16.16
N GLU A 105 11.68 -13.32 -15.22
CA GLU A 105 11.64 -13.69 -13.80
C GLU A 105 10.19 -13.56 -13.27
N TRP A 106 9.75 -14.55 -12.47
CA TRP A 106 8.49 -14.49 -11.76
C TRP A 106 8.51 -13.44 -10.63
N GLN A 107 7.33 -12.92 -10.29
CA GLN A 107 7.14 -12.07 -9.12
C GLN A 107 6.99 -12.91 -7.84
N TYR A 108 7.31 -12.27 -6.71
CA TYR A 108 7.16 -12.86 -5.38
C TYR A 108 6.58 -11.85 -4.39
N ALA A 109 5.54 -12.25 -3.65
CA ALA A 109 4.85 -11.44 -2.64
C ALA A 109 4.37 -10.08 -3.14
N GLN A 110 3.98 -10.00 -4.40
CA GLN A 110 3.64 -8.79 -5.12
C GLN A 110 2.51 -7.99 -4.47
N HIS A 111 2.51 -6.67 -4.74
CA HIS A 111 1.46 -5.75 -4.35
C HIS A 111 1.00 -4.90 -5.54
N GLN A 112 -0.23 -4.38 -5.42
CA GLN A 112 -0.83 -3.41 -6.32
C GLN A 112 -0.74 -3.79 -7.80
N ILE A 113 -1.55 -4.76 -8.20
CA ILE A 113 -1.73 -5.07 -9.61
C ILE A 113 -2.56 -3.97 -10.28
N THR A 114 -2.17 -3.62 -11.51
CA THR A 114 -2.92 -2.75 -12.41
C THR A 114 -2.78 -3.27 -13.84
N MET A 115 -3.73 -2.93 -14.69
CA MET A 115 -3.64 -3.22 -16.13
C MET A 115 -3.38 -1.91 -16.88
N LEU A 116 -2.41 -1.91 -17.78
CA LEU A 116 -2.12 -0.81 -18.66
C LEU A 116 -3.13 -0.77 -19.83
N ASP A 117 -3.19 0.36 -20.55
CA ASP A 117 -4.14 0.57 -21.67
C ASP A 117 -4.01 -0.47 -22.78
N ASN A 118 -2.83 -1.05 -22.95
CA ASN A 118 -2.57 -2.11 -23.94
C ASN A 118 -2.90 -3.53 -23.44
N GLY A 119 -3.33 -3.68 -22.18
CA GLY A 119 -3.67 -4.96 -21.55
C GLY A 119 -2.50 -5.63 -20.82
N ASP A 120 -1.32 -5.03 -20.77
CA ASP A 120 -0.20 -5.54 -19.99
C ASP A 120 -0.48 -5.42 -18.49
N ILE A 121 0.02 -6.36 -17.71
CA ILE A 121 -0.18 -6.40 -16.26
C ILE A 121 1.06 -5.84 -15.56
N MET A 122 0.84 -4.82 -14.76
CA MET A 122 1.87 -4.15 -13.99
C MET A 122 1.67 -4.39 -12.50
N MET A 123 2.77 -4.56 -11.75
CA MET A 123 2.75 -4.73 -10.29
C MET A 123 4.05 -4.31 -9.65
N PHE A 124 4.01 -4.11 -8.34
CA PHE A 124 5.20 -4.04 -7.49
C PHE A 124 5.54 -5.45 -7.02
N ASP A 125 6.65 -6.00 -7.50
CA ASP A 125 7.23 -7.26 -7.07
C ASP A 125 8.12 -7.00 -5.85
N ASN A 126 7.65 -7.40 -4.67
CA ASN A 126 8.41 -7.20 -3.43
C ASN A 126 9.69 -8.05 -3.39
N GLY A 127 9.69 -9.18 -4.09
CA GLY A 127 10.83 -10.08 -4.11
C GLY A 127 11.07 -10.82 -2.79
N THR A 128 10.02 -10.98 -1.96
CA THR A 128 10.16 -11.57 -0.63
C THR A 128 10.40 -13.07 -0.72
N ALA A 129 11.45 -13.53 -0.06
CA ALA A 129 11.88 -14.92 0.01
C ALA A 129 12.27 -15.57 -1.34
N LYS A 130 11.55 -15.32 -2.41
CA LYS A 130 11.73 -15.89 -3.77
C LYS A 130 11.74 -17.41 -3.84
N VAL A 131 11.07 -18.06 -2.94
CA VAL A 131 10.91 -19.52 -2.88
C VAL A 131 9.53 -19.88 -2.35
N LYS A 132 9.09 -21.11 -2.65
CA LYS A 132 7.87 -21.65 -2.05
C LYS A 132 8.08 -22.05 -0.58
N LEU A 133 7.00 -22.15 0.18
CA LEU A 133 7.04 -22.47 1.62
C LEU A 133 7.80 -23.76 1.92
N SER A 134 7.66 -24.79 1.10
CA SER A 134 8.37 -26.07 1.27
C SER A 134 9.89 -25.98 1.11
N ASP A 135 10.41 -24.87 0.58
CA ASP A 135 11.83 -24.61 0.32
C ASP A 135 12.34 -23.38 1.05
N ASN A 136 11.70 -23.01 2.16
CA ASN A 136 12.00 -21.79 2.92
C ASN A 136 13.46 -21.68 3.41
N ASP A 137 14.16 -22.81 3.57
CA ASP A 137 15.57 -22.82 3.98
C ASP A 137 16.51 -22.25 2.88
N ASN A 138 16.03 -22.21 1.64
CA ASN A 138 16.78 -21.70 0.47
C ASN A 138 16.34 -20.30 0.03
N ARG A 139 15.68 -19.54 0.94
CA ARG A 139 15.25 -18.19 0.62
C ARG A 139 16.39 -17.26 0.24
N VAL A 140 16.13 -16.39 -0.73
CA VAL A 140 17.11 -15.38 -1.13
C VAL A 140 17.25 -14.34 -0.01
N SER A 141 18.48 -13.95 0.30
CA SER A 141 18.82 -13.02 1.37
C SER A 141 20.10 -12.25 1.07
N GLY A 142 20.42 -11.27 1.90
CA GLY A 142 21.67 -10.51 1.77
C GLY A 142 21.67 -9.57 0.56
N ASP A 143 22.76 -9.58 -0.19
CA ASP A 143 22.99 -8.66 -1.31
C ASP A 143 22.22 -9.04 -2.58
N ASP A 144 21.67 -10.25 -2.64
CA ASP A 144 20.93 -10.75 -3.80
C ASP A 144 19.44 -10.41 -3.79
N ILE A 145 18.95 -9.76 -2.72
CA ILE A 145 17.55 -9.35 -2.64
C ILE A 145 17.31 -8.02 -3.34
N TYR A 146 16.14 -7.91 -3.95
CA TYR A 146 15.66 -6.67 -4.55
C TYR A 146 14.13 -6.69 -4.66
N SER A 147 13.57 -5.51 -4.74
CA SER A 147 12.19 -5.28 -5.20
C SER A 147 12.22 -4.59 -6.56
N ARG A 148 11.10 -4.65 -7.28
CA ARG A 148 11.00 -4.00 -8.59
C ARG A 148 9.54 -3.68 -8.95
N ALA A 149 9.33 -2.65 -9.75
CA ALA A 149 8.16 -2.55 -10.58
C ALA A 149 8.37 -3.42 -11.83
N VAL A 150 7.42 -4.26 -12.16
CA VAL A 150 7.51 -5.17 -13.31
C VAL A 150 6.24 -5.07 -14.15
N VAL A 151 6.39 -5.21 -15.47
CA VAL A 151 5.29 -5.28 -16.42
C VAL A 151 5.42 -6.56 -17.24
N TYR A 152 4.33 -7.32 -17.26
CA TYR A 152 4.21 -8.53 -18.07
C TYR A 152 3.19 -8.35 -19.19
N HIS A 153 3.60 -8.71 -20.38
CA HIS A 153 2.70 -8.95 -21.51
C HIS A 153 2.18 -10.40 -21.48
N ILE A 154 0.88 -10.57 -21.48
CA ILE A 154 0.25 -11.91 -21.51
C ILE A 154 -0.49 -12.16 -22.81
N ASN A 155 -0.36 -13.35 -23.34
CA ASN A 155 -1.18 -13.85 -24.44
C ASN A 155 -2.04 -14.99 -23.93
N THR A 156 -3.33 -14.75 -23.79
CA THR A 156 -4.29 -15.74 -23.26
C THR A 156 -4.69 -16.80 -24.28
N ASP A 157 -4.47 -16.57 -25.58
CA ASP A 157 -4.75 -17.55 -26.63
C ASP A 157 -3.68 -18.67 -26.64
N ASP A 158 -2.43 -18.29 -26.48
CA ASP A 158 -1.28 -19.20 -26.48
C ASP A 158 -0.79 -19.53 -25.06
N MET A 159 -1.36 -18.91 -24.04
CA MET A 159 -0.94 -19.02 -22.64
C MET A 159 0.55 -18.75 -22.45
N THR A 160 1.03 -17.64 -23.03
CA THR A 160 2.42 -17.21 -22.91
C THR A 160 2.52 -15.87 -22.16
N ILE A 161 3.68 -15.65 -21.53
CA ILE A 161 3.99 -14.44 -20.77
C ILE A 161 5.39 -13.96 -21.08
N GLU A 162 5.56 -12.67 -21.24
CA GLU A 162 6.83 -12.00 -21.49
C GLU A 162 7.03 -10.87 -20.50
N GLN A 163 8.23 -10.75 -19.93
CA GLN A 163 8.61 -9.58 -19.14
C GLN A 163 9.03 -8.44 -20.08
N VAL A 164 8.23 -7.37 -20.13
CA VAL A 164 8.45 -6.26 -21.09
C VAL A 164 9.02 -5.00 -20.45
N PHE A 165 9.11 -4.98 -19.12
CA PHE A 165 9.70 -3.88 -18.38
C PHE A 165 10.05 -4.30 -16.96
N GLU A 166 11.13 -3.75 -16.41
CA GLU A 166 11.42 -3.73 -14.97
C GLU A 166 12.14 -2.43 -14.59
N TYR A 167 11.98 -2.04 -13.32
CA TYR A 167 12.71 -0.95 -12.66
C TYR A 167 12.83 -1.24 -11.18
N GLY A 168 14.02 -1.05 -10.61
CA GLY A 168 14.29 -1.21 -9.18
C GLY A 168 15.26 -2.33 -8.85
N LYS A 169 15.40 -3.36 -9.70
CA LYS A 169 16.38 -4.43 -9.53
C LYS A 169 17.81 -3.89 -9.45
N GLU A 170 18.14 -2.92 -10.28
CA GLU A 170 19.43 -2.23 -10.32
C GLU A 170 19.74 -1.41 -9.06
N ARG A 171 18.70 -1.08 -8.27
CA ARG A 171 18.83 -0.37 -7.00
C ARG A 171 19.22 -1.31 -5.85
N GLY A 172 19.06 -2.61 -6.05
CA GLY A 172 19.49 -3.66 -5.14
C GLY A 172 18.86 -3.60 -3.75
N PRO A 173 19.58 -4.13 -2.74
CA PRO A 173 19.06 -4.23 -1.37
C PRO A 173 18.68 -2.89 -0.73
N GLN A 174 19.29 -1.79 -1.16
CA GLN A 174 19.01 -0.45 -0.61
C GLN A 174 17.62 0.08 -0.95
N TRP A 175 16.95 -0.51 -1.92
CA TRP A 175 15.59 -0.15 -2.33
C TRP A 175 14.58 -1.28 -2.08
N TYR A 176 15.03 -2.35 -1.46
CA TYR A 176 14.21 -3.52 -1.18
C TYR A 176 13.11 -3.22 -0.16
N SER A 177 11.87 -3.54 -0.53
CA SER A 177 10.68 -3.39 0.28
C SER A 177 9.90 -4.70 0.26
N ASP A 178 10.05 -5.54 1.27
CA ASP A 178 9.53 -6.90 1.28
C ASP A 178 8.03 -7.03 1.55
N TRP A 179 7.34 -5.93 1.80
CA TRP A 179 5.89 -5.88 2.03
C TRP A 179 5.36 -4.50 1.69
N ILE A 180 4.00 -4.32 1.62
CA ILE A 180 3.35 -3.11 1.14
C ILE A 180 3.89 -2.65 -0.22
N SER A 181 3.86 -1.35 -0.53
CA SER A 181 4.38 -0.79 -1.77
C SER A 181 3.39 -0.82 -2.94
N GLY A 182 3.78 -0.23 -4.05
CA GLY A 182 2.94 -0.25 -5.23
C GLY A 182 3.50 0.56 -6.39
N VAL A 183 2.87 0.39 -7.54
CA VAL A 183 3.18 1.11 -8.76
C VAL A 183 1.90 1.50 -9.51
N ILE A 184 1.86 2.72 -10.00
CA ILE A 184 0.78 3.20 -10.87
C ILE A 184 1.36 3.83 -12.13
N SER A 185 0.65 3.68 -13.24
CA SER A 185 0.92 4.42 -14.46
C SER A 185 0.29 5.81 -14.37
N LEU A 186 1.02 6.83 -14.83
CA LEU A 186 0.54 8.21 -14.88
C LEU A 186 -0.15 8.56 -16.21
N ASP A 187 0.03 7.75 -17.24
CA ASP A 187 -0.44 7.99 -18.60
C ASP A 187 -1.05 6.74 -19.29
N GLY A 188 -1.30 5.67 -18.52
CA GLY A 188 -1.82 4.40 -19.03
C GLY A 188 -0.75 3.49 -19.63
N THR A 189 0.52 3.92 -19.68
CA THR A 189 1.65 3.16 -20.24
C THR A 189 2.70 2.81 -19.18
N LYS A 190 3.69 2.00 -19.53
CA LYS A 190 4.85 1.70 -18.68
C LYS A 190 5.92 2.81 -18.70
N ASP A 191 5.73 3.85 -19.52
CA ASP A 191 6.76 4.89 -19.75
C ASP A 191 6.72 6.01 -18.71
N GLN A 192 5.59 6.19 -18.01
CA GLN A 192 5.43 7.18 -16.96
C GLN A 192 4.87 6.51 -15.68
N LEU A 193 5.76 6.19 -14.77
CA LEU A 193 5.40 5.45 -13.56
C LEU A 193 5.59 6.28 -12.29
N TRP A 194 4.73 6.03 -11.32
CA TRP A 194 4.85 6.50 -9.95
C TRP A 194 4.93 5.29 -9.03
N ILE A 195 6.08 5.10 -8.39
CA ILE A 195 6.42 3.89 -7.65
C ILE A 195 6.62 4.25 -6.19
N THR A 196 6.04 3.46 -5.31
CA THR A 196 6.23 3.56 -3.87
C THR A 196 6.92 2.29 -3.37
N ALA A 197 8.18 2.37 -2.97
CA ALA A 197 8.86 1.33 -2.23
C ALA A 197 8.76 1.70 -0.73
N GLY A 198 7.75 1.16 -0.05
CA GLY A 198 7.21 1.73 1.18
C GLY A 198 7.78 1.20 2.48
N ALA A 199 8.51 0.07 2.45
CA ALA A 199 8.95 -0.64 3.65
C ALA A 199 10.44 -1.00 3.60
N ASN A 200 11.29 0.02 3.63
CA ASN A 200 12.73 -0.18 3.67
C ASN A 200 13.22 0.02 5.10
N LEU A 201 13.96 -0.96 5.65
CA LEU A 201 14.49 -0.91 7.01
C LEU A 201 16.01 -0.87 7.02
N TYR A 202 16.57 -0.02 7.90
CA TYR A 202 17.99 0.17 8.07
C TYR A 202 18.36 0.19 9.55
N ASP A 203 19.57 -0.23 9.89
CA ASP A 203 20.16 -0.06 11.20
C ASP A 203 20.65 1.40 11.42
N GLU A 204 21.19 1.69 12.61
CA GLU A 204 21.71 3.01 12.97
C GLU A 204 22.95 3.39 12.13
N GLU A 205 23.71 2.41 11.64
CA GLU A 205 24.88 2.60 10.76
C GLU A 205 24.47 2.79 9.29
N ASN A 206 23.14 2.81 9.01
CA ASN A 206 22.58 2.95 7.67
C ASN A 206 22.85 1.74 6.76
N ASN A 207 23.09 0.58 7.33
CA ASN A 207 23.07 -0.66 6.58
C ASN A 207 21.64 -1.14 6.48
N ARG A 208 21.32 -1.78 5.35
CA ARG A 208 20.04 -2.42 5.21
C ARG A 208 19.85 -3.49 6.30
N TYR A 209 18.71 -3.46 6.95
CA TYR A 209 18.33 -4.46 7.93
C TYR A 209 17.56 -5.60 7.24
N ASP A 210 18.15 -6.78 7.26
CA ASP A 210 17.52 -8.00 6.74
C ASP A 210 16.58 -8.57 7.82
N HIS A 211 15.27 -8.56 7.56
CA HIS A 211 14.30 -8.80 8.60
C HIS A 211 13.11 -9.63 8.11
N TYR A 212 12.39 -10.15 9.09
CA TYR A 212 11.03 -10.62 8.94
C TYR A 212 10.02 -9.49 9.20
N PRO A 213 8.78 -9.60 8.69
CA PRO A 213 7.73 -8.60 8.93
C PRO A 213 7.49 -8.27 10.41
N THR A 214 7.80 -9.18 11.33
CA THR A 214 7.71 -8.97 12.77
C THR A 214 8.69 -7.93 13.31
N ASP A 215 9.76 -7.63 12.60
CA ASP A 215 10.78 -6.67 13.05
C ASP A 215 10.43 -5.22 12.74
N MET A 216 9.38 -4.97 11.97
CA MET A 216 8.98 -3.61 11.58
C MET A 216 8.69 -2.70 12.77
N MET A 217 8.22 -3.28 13.88
CA MET A 217 7.93 -2.55 15.13
C MET A 217 9.17 -2.42 16.03
N LYS A 218 10.30 -3.01 15.64
CA LYS A 218 11.52 -2.95 16.43
C LYS A 218 12.02 -1.52 16.56
N GLN A 219 12.32 -1.14 17.79
CA GLN A 219 12.93 0.17 18.08
C GLN A 219 14.38 0.22 17.59
N GLY A 220 14.86 1.40 17.24
CA GLY A 220 16.23 1.61 16.77
C GLY A 220 16.43 1.35 15.28
N LEU A 221 15.40 0.95 14.54
CA LEU A 221 15.48 0.83 13.08
C LEU A 221 15.03 2.12 12.40
N ILE A 222 15.80 2.56 11.42
CA ILE A 222 15.42 3.64 10.51
C ILE A 222 14.48 3.06 9.46
N LYS A 223 13.32 3.64 9.32
CA LYS A 223 12.29 3.27 8.37
C LYS A 223 12.26 4.26 7.23
N ARG A 224 12.23 3.77 6.00
CA ARG A 224 12.23 4.61 4.79
C ARG A 224 11.14 4.21 3.82
N THR A 225 10.67 5.21 3.12
CA THR A 225 9.86 5.08 1.92
C THR A 225 10.52 5.84 0.79
N HIS A 226 10.75 5.18 -0.31
CA HIS A 226 11.11 5.81 -1.58
C HIS A 226 9.86 5.97 -2.43
N ILE A 227 9.61 7.17 -2.93
CA ILE A 227 8.54 7.44 -3.89
C ILE A 227 9.21 8.00 -5.14
N ASP A 228 9.23 7.19 -6.18
CA ASP A 228 9.96 7.44 -7.42
C ASP A 228 9.00 7.77 -8.55
N GLN A 229 9.27 8.87 -9.27
CA GLN A 229 8.74 9.05 -10.61
C GLN A 229 9.75 8.54 -11.61
N VAL A 230 9.34 7.58 -12.42
CA VAL A 230 10.18 6.97 -13.46
C VAL A 230 9.63 7.35 -14.82
N SER A 231 10.49 7.84 -15.70
CA SER A 231 10.16 8.22 -17.08
C SER A 231 11.04 7.44 -18.05
N ASN A 232 10.43 6.67 -18.92
CA ASN A 232 11.12 5.81 -19.89
C ASN A 232 12.24 4.95 -19.23
N GLY A 233 11.91 4.30 -18.11
CA GLY A 233 12.84 3.46 -17.37
C GLY A 233 13.93 4.21 -16.59
N THR A 234 13.88 5.54 -16.53
CA THR A 234 14.87 6.36 -15.84
C THR A 234 14.24 7.13 -14.69
N LEU A 235 14.91 7.15 -13.54
CA LEU A 235 14.50 7.94 -12.38
C LEU A 235 14.50 9.43 -12.74
N ALA A 236 13.34 10.05 -12.73
CA ALA A 236 13.17 11.47 -12.99
C ALA A 236 13.10 12.29 -11.70
N TYR A 237 12.54 11.70 -10.65
CA TYR A 237 12.29 12.38 -9.39
C TYR A 237 12.11 11.36 -8.26
N GLU A 238 12.65 11.65 -7.09
CA GLU A 238 12.52 10.83 -5.88
C GLU A 238 12.12 11.67 -4.68
N ILE A 239 11.16 11.18 -3.91
CA ILE A 239 10.87 11.65 -2.56
C ILE A 239 11.35 10.57 -1.60
N LEU A 240 12.22 10.95 -0.65
CA LEU A 240 12.64 10.08 0.42
C LEU A 240 11.98 10.51 1.74
N ILE A 241 11.15 9.62 2.31
CA ILE A 241 10.61 9.78 3.66
C ILE A 241 11.45 8.90 4.57
N SER A 242 11.98 9.46 5.66
CA SER A 242 12.86 8.70 6.57
C SER A 242 12.59 9.10 8.02
N GLY A 243 12.56 8.14 8.90
CA GLY A 243 12.37 8.35 10.34
C GLY A 243 12.54 7.04 11.12
N ASP A 244 12.43 7.11 12.43
CA ASP A 244 12.53 5.99 13.36
C ASP A 244 11.17 5.43 13.77
N THR A 245 10.09 6.04 13.30
CA THR A 245 8.71 5.65 13.62
C THR A 245 8.04 4.89 12.48
N TYR A 246 7.03 4.12 12.81
CA TYR A 246 6.19 3.42 11.83
C TYR A 246 5.57 4.37 10.79
N ALA A 247 5.31 5.62 11.18
CA ALA A 247 4.75 6.63 10.29
C ALA A 247 5.64 6.99 9.08
N SER A 248 6.91 6.56 9.07
CA SER A 248 7.80 6.72 7.92
C SER A 248 7.62 5.66 6.85
N LEU A 249 6.80 4.63 7.09
CA LEU A 249 6.42 3.61 6.12
C LEU A 249 5.15 4.03 5.39
N THR A 250 5.10 3.76 4.09
CA THR A 250 3.97 4.18 3.24
C THR A 250 3.43 3.00 2.46
N TYR A 251 2.17 2.64 2.72
CA TYR A 251 1.55 1.51 2.03
C TYR A 251 1.46 1.75 0.51
N ARG A 252 0.95 2.91 0.11
CA ARG A 252 0.82 3.37 -1.28
C ARG A 252 0.84 4.89 -1.31
N SER A 253 1.27 5.45 -2.43
CA SER A 253 1.13 6.87 -2.70
C SER A 253 0.47 7.12 -4.05
N LEU A 254 -0.21 8.24 -4.15
CA LEU A 254 -0.87 8.67 -5.37
C LEU A 254 -0.34 10.05 -5.76
N ARG A 255 -0.13 10.25 -7.04
CA ARG A 255 0.09 11.57 -7.61
C ARG A 255 -1.23 12.09 -8.16
N LEU A 256 -1.77 13.10 -7.50
CA LEU A 256 -3.02 13.73 -7.90
C LEU A 256 -2.75 15.15 -8.38
N PRO A 257 -3.51 15.64 -9.38
CA PRO A 257 -3.45 17.04 -9.74
C PRO A 257 -3.98 17.89 -8.58
N LEU A 258 -3.31 19.01 -8.30
CA LEU A 258 -3.74 19.94 -7.27
C LEU A 258 -5.04 20.68 -7.66
N TYR A 259 -5.29 20.78 -8.95
CA TYR A 259 -6.45 21.45 -9.52
C TYR A 259 -7.16 20.53 -10.49
N THR A 260 -8.47 20.69 -10.64
CA THR A 260 -9.25 19.99 -11.67
C THR A 260 -8.78 20.38 -13.08
N GLU A 261 -8.92 19.46 -14.01
CA GLU A 261 -8.61 19.71 -15.43
C GLU A 261 -9.34 20.95 -15.93
N GLY A 262 -8.62 21.84 -16.61
CA GLY A 262 -9.19 23.12 -17.10
C GLY A 262 -9.22 24.26 -16.07
N ALA A 263 -8.77 24.03 -14.83
CA ALA A 263 -8.61 25.11 -13.87
C ALA A 263 -7.54 26.09 -14.32
N THR A 264 -7.88 27.36 -14.41
CA THR A 264 -6.92 28.45 -14.65
C THR A 264 -6.55 29.08 -13.33
N LEU A 265 -5.24 29.13 -13.04
CA LEU A 265 -4.68 29.86 -11.89
C LEU A 265 -4.41 31.30 -12.31
N ASP A 266 -5.16 32.24 -11.73
CA ASP A 266 -4.75 33.63 -11.70
C ASP A 266 -3.91 33.88 -10.45
N VAL A 267 -2.59 33.81 -10.58
CA VAL A 267 -1.64 34.03 -9.48
C VAL A 267 -1.69 35.45 -8.90
N ASN A 268 -2.38 36.37 -9.55
CA ASN A 268 -2.57 37.74 -9.11
C ASN A 268 -3.96 37.95 -8.47
N ALA A 269 -4.88 37.00 -8.59
CA ALA A 269 -6.17 37.07 -7.93
C ALA A 269 -5.97 36.92 -6.43
N LYS A 270 -6.46 37.87 -5.66
CA LYS A 270 -6.65 37.65 -4.23
C LYS A 270 -7.75 36.63 -4.11
N GLY A 271 -7.42 35.42 -3.63
CA GLY A 271 -8.40 34.38 -3.37
C GLY A 271 -9.49 34.92 -2.43
N GLU A 272 -10.75 34.76 -2.80
CA GLU A 272 -11.83 34.89 -1.83
C GLU A 272 -11.81 33.66 -0.94
N LEU A 273 -11.97 33.84 0.36
CA LEU A 273 -12.14 32.76 1.30
C LEU A 273 -13.44 32.03 0.95
N LEU A 274 -13.33 30.87 0.28
CA LEU A 274 -14.50 30.08 -0.13
C LEU A 274 -15.19 29.36 1.05
N GLY A 275 -14.53 29.36 2.22
CA GLY A 275 -15.01 28.76 3.47
C GLY A 275 -13.85 28.39 4.37
N THR A 276 -14.12 28.13 5.61
CA THR A 276 -13.20 27.49 6.55
C THR A 276 -13.38 25.98 6.44
N LEU A 277 -12.31 25.23 6.24
CA LEU A 277 -12.34 23.78 6.39
C LEU A 277 -12.63 23.44 7.86
N GLY A 278 -13.81 22.86 8.07
CA GLY A 278 -14.37 22.56 9.37
C GLY A 278 -15.36 23.63 9.81
N GLU A 279 -16.59 23.24 10.02
CA GLU A 279 -17.54 24.04 10.79
C GLU A 279 -16.94 24.16 12.20
N THR A 280 -16.87 25.39 12.71
CA THR A 280 -16.61 25.60 14.12
C THR A 280 -17.76 24.90 14.83
N ALA A 281 -17.53 23.76 15.45
CA ALA A 281 -18.53 23.16 16.31
C ALA A 281 -18.85 24.21 17.38
N THR A 282 -20.04 24.77 17.34
CA THR A 282 -20.57 25.61 18.42
C THR A 282 -21.05 24.69 19.52
N ALA A 283 -20.13 23.94 20.15
CA ALA A 283 -20.42 23.28 21.39
C ALA A 283 -20.39 24.33 22.51
N ASP A 284 -21.24 24.19 23.50
CA ASP A 284 -21.18 24.98 24.72
C ASP A 284 -20.07 24.41 25.61
N TYR A 285 -18.85 24.95 25.45
CA TYR A 285 -17.65 24.53 26.21
C TYR A 285 -17.43 25.35 27.47
N THR A 286 -18.44 26.09 27.96
CA THR A 286 -18.33 26.89 29.16
C THR A 286 -17.92 26.07 30.37
N ALA A 287 -18.46 24.84 30.46
CA ALA A 287 -18.08 23.88 31.52
C ALA A 287 -16.66 23.31 31.33
N ASP A 288 -16.20 23.17 30.09
CA ASP A 288 -14.88 22.61 29.76
C ASP A 288 -13.78 23.63 30.01
N LEU A 289 -14.06 24.95 29.84
CA LEU A 289 -13.14 26.03 30.18
C LEU A 289 -12.83 26.08 31.66
N GLU A 290 -13.81 25.79 32.52
CA GLU A 290 -13.60 25.77 33.99
C GLU A 290 -12.73 24.58 34.43
N ASN A 291 -12.69 23.52 33.63
CA ASN A 291 -11.94 22.30 33.88
C ASN A 291 -10.74 22.10 32.97
N ALA A 292 -10.41 23.12 32.15
CA ALA A 292 -9.30 22.98 31.19
C ALA A 292 -7.97 22.70 31.92
N ALA A 293 -7.37 21.58 31.61
CA ALA A 293 -6.08 21.19 32.13
C ALA A 293 -4.95 21.92 31.37
N ALA A 294 -3.83 22.16 32.03
CA ALA A 294 -2.61 22.56 31.35
C ALA A 294 -2.19 21.51 30.32
N LEU A 295 -1.51 21.93 29.27
CA LEU A 295 -0.95 21.00 28.29
C LEU A 295 -0.12 19.92 29.01
N PRO A 296 -0.30 18.65 28.65
CA PRO A 296 0.52 17.55 29.19
C PRO A 296 2.01 17.81 28.99
N GLU A 297 2.84 17.26 29.86
CA GLU A 297 4.30 17.33 29.75
C GLU A 297 4.73 16.70 28.41
N GLY A 298 5.61 17.38 27.66
CA GLY A 298 6.06 16.94 26.34
C GLY A 298 5.21 17.42 25.15
N TRP A 299 4.09 18.11 25.41
CA TRP A 299 3.34 18.77 24.36
C TRP A 299 3.93 20.13 24.04
N ALA A 300 4.03 20.44 22.77
CA ALA A 300 4.55 21.72 22.29
C ALA A 300 3.48 22.45 21.45
N PHE A 301 3.23 23.69 21.80
CA PHE A 301 2.44 24.63 21.02
C PHE A 301 3.37 25.65 20.36
N THR A 302 3.22 25.82 19.05
CA THR A 302 3.99 26.77 18.27
C THR A 302 3.04 27.66 17.48
N LEU A 303 3.22 28.98 17.58
CA LEU A 303 2.53 29.97 16.75
C LEU A 303 3.59 30.66 15.89
N ASP A 304 3.43 30.54 14.56
CA ASP A 304 4.28 31.15 13.56
C ASP A 304 3.42 31.72 12.45
N ASP A 305 3.55 33.00 12.16
CA ASP A 305 2.89 33.74 11.08
C ASP A 305 1.42 33.34 10.78
N ALA A 306 0.58 33.34 11.80
CA ALA A 306 -0.83 32.97 11.72
C ALA A 306 -1.13 31.47 11.53
N LYS A 307 -0.14 30.62 11.65
CA LYS A 307 -0.33 29.17 11.76
C LYS A 307 0.00 28.72 13.17
N PHE A 308 -0.85 27.88 13.73
CA PHE A 308 -0.50 27.19 14.97
C PHE A 308 -0.34 25.70 14.72
N SER A 309 0.57 25.09 15.42
CA SER A 309 0.68 23.63 15.49
C SER A 309 0.69 23.18 16.93
N LEU A 310 0.00 22.10 17.21
CA LEU A 310 0.04 21.41 18.47
C LEU A 310 0.57 20.00 18.20
N LYS A 311 1.66 19.64 18.87
CA LYS A 311 2.25 18.31 18.78
C LYS A 311 2.30 17.70 20.17
N GLY A 312 1.86 16.47 20.26
CA GLY A 312 1.94 15.66 21.45
C GLY A 312 1.51 14.24 21.16
N ALA A 313 1.81 13.34 22.07
CA ALA A 313 1.29 11.98 22.03
C ALA A 313 0.50 11.75 23.33
N TYR A 314 -0.61 11.06 23.21
CA TYR A 314 -1.32 10.55 24.39
C TYR A 314 -1.36 9.02 24.31
N THR A 315 -1.38 8.40 25.46
CA THR A 315 -1.55 6.95 25.56
C THR A 315 -2.86 6.66 26.27
N THR A 316 -3.60 5.71 25.73
CA THR A 316 -4.80 5.15 26.38
C THR A 316 -4.50 3.76 26.90
N ASP A 317 -5.24 3.31 27.90
CA ASP A 317 -5.09 1.94 28.43
C ASP A 317 -5.60 0.86 27.46
N LYS A 318 -6.27 1.29 26.38
CA LYS A 318 -6.81 0.42 25.33
C LYS A 318 -6.66 1.07 23.98
N ALA A 319 -6.17 0.33 23.02
CA ALA A 319 -6.03 0.76 21.63
C ALA A 319 -7.36 1.17 20.95
N SER A 320 -8.50 0.76 21.52
CA SER A 320 -9.84 1.09 21.01
C SER A 320 -10.44 2.37 21.59
N ASP A 321 -9.74 3.03 22.54
CA ASP A 321 -10.28 4.23 23.14
C ASP A 321 -10.09 5.40 22.15
N ALA A 322 -11.19 5.92 21.64
CA ALA A 322 -11.20 7.13 20.85
C ALA A 322 -11.08 8.35 21.77
N LEU A 323 -10.45 9.42 21.26
CA LEU A 323 -10.57 10.74 21.87
C LEU A 323 -12.02 11.21 21.67
N GLU A 324 -12.83 11.06 22.69
CA GLU A 324 -14.15 11.65 22.73
C GLU A 324 -14.04 13.03 23.39
N ASP A 325 -14.62 14.05 22.75
CA ASP A 325 -14.77 15.40 23.31
C ASP A 325 -13.47 16.11 23.71
N ALA A 326 -12.39 15.93 22.94
CA ALA A 326 -11.16 16.68 23.16
C ALA A 326 -11.12 17.97 22.32
N TYR A 327 -10.76 19.09 22.94
CA TYR A 327 -10.72 20.39 22.29
C TYR A 327 -9.43 21.12 22.62
N VAL A 328 -8.92 21.91 21.67
CA VAL A 328 -7.92 22.95 21.94
C VAL A 328 -8.67 24.26 22.10
N ILE A 329 -8.48 24.90 23.23
CA ILE A 329 -9.09 26.19 23.56
C ILE A 329 -8.03 27.26 23.44
N LEU A 330 -8.25 28.21 22.53
CA LEU A 330 -7.41 29.39 22.38
C LEU A 330 -8.08 30.61 22.99
N VAL A 331 -7.38 31.28 23.93
CA VAL A 331 -7.86 32.50 24.58
C VAL A 331 -6.94 33.65 24.16
N SER A 332 -7.51 34.71 23.58
CA SER A 332 -6.81 35.91 23.19
C SER A 332 -7.61 37.15 23.64
N GLY A 333 -7.21 37.76 24.72
CA GLY A 333 -7.97 38.83 25.35
C GLY A 333 -9.33 38.32 25.82
N ASP A 334 -10.40 38.97 25.37
CA ASP A 334 -11.78 38.61 25.71
C ASP A 334 -12.37 37.58 24.71
N GLU A 335 -11.60 37.10 23.71
CA GLU A 335 -12.02 36.16 22.68
C GLU A 335 -11.56 34.76 23.02
N THR A 336 -12.49 33.79 23.01
CA THR A 336 -12.21 32.37 23.26
C THR A 336 -12.72 31.56 22.07
N LYS A 337 -11.87 30.72 21.52
CA LYS A 337 -12.23 29.81 20.42
C LYS A 337 -11.83 28.39 20.79
N ALA A 338 -12.73 27.44 20.62
CA ALA A 338 -12.46 26.01 20.79
C ALA A 338 -12.44 25.32 19.43
N TYR A 339 -11.48 24.43 19.29
CA TYR A 339 -11.27 23.62 18.09
C TYR A 339 -11.30 22.16 18.49
N ALA A 340 -12.24 21.39 17.92
CA ALA A 340 -12.30 19.95 18.17
C ALA A 340 -11.03 19.28 17.64
N LEU A 341 -10.43 18.43 18.44
CA LEU A 341 -9.32 17.58 18.02
C LEU A 341 -9.89 16.37 17.28
N THR A 342 -9.46 16.19 16.06
CA THR A 342 -9.68 14.96 15.34
C THR A 342 -8.46 14.07 15.47
N GLN A 343 -8.65 12.85 15.89
CA GLN A 343 -7.56 11.88 15.92
C GLN A 343 -7.20 11.52 14.48
N TYR A 344 -5.95 11.79 14.09
CA TYR A 344 -5.37 11.26 12.86
C TYR A 344 -4.37 10.18 13.22
N GLY A 345 -4.65 8.98 12.85
CA GLY A 345 -3.82 7.80 13.04
C GLY A 345 -4.59 6.71 13.75
N THR A 346 -4.38 5.49 13.34
CA THR A 346 -4.78 4.32 14.10
C THR A 346 -3.73 4.06 15.15
N ALA A 347 -4.14 3.86 16.39
CA ALA A 347 -3.30 3.18 17.36
C ALA A 347 -2.98 1.80 16.76
N GLY A 348 -1.73 1.59 16.33
CA GLY A 348 -1.20 0.33 15.84
C GLY A 348 -0.33 -0.26 16.92
#